data_a66104e03e08cb1bc77061f30579c034
#
_entry.id   a66104e03e08cb1bc77061f30579c034
#
_cell.length_a   1.000
_cell.length_b   1.000
_cell.length_c   1.000
_cell.angle_alpha   90.00
_cell.angle_beta   90.00
_cell.angle_gamma   90.00
#
_symmetry.space_group_name_H-M   'P 1'
#
loop_
_entity.id
_entity.type
_entity.pdbx_description
1 polymer ?
#
loop_
_entity_poly.entity_id
_entity_poly.type
_entity_poly.pdbx_seq_one_letter_code
_entity_poly.pdbx_strand_id
1 'polypeptide(L)'
;MDWSHRAFPYSISGTQHAAYQDCIVKFGHESMWQAAIDIDEYPFSPTDQQPKFAQRKVASFSKAMPIASELSMQNFLFLGKPLDSNEHPLLIDRLWRRTHGPANALVKPIYKPSHVARAAVHHNALSKGNSVNFPVTELRMNHYWGARLQNWGDDTPEILGKTQPDTSMETIVKNLKDCITHCLPSVDLVYRKEWS
;
A
#
# COMPACT_ATOMS: atom_id res chain seq x y z
N MET A 1 7.83 -21.85 1.19
CA MET A 1 9.28 -21.87 1.40
C MET A 1 9.59 -20.84 2.48
N ASP A 2 10.20 -21.21 3.58
CA ASP A 2 10.54 -20.27 4.64
C ASP A 2 11.83 -19.52 4.28
N TRP A 3 11.69 -18.26 3.91
CA TRP A 3 12.79 -17.37 3.53
C TRP A 3 13.54 -16.78 4.72
N SER A 4 12.94 -16.83 5.92
CA SER A 4 13.47 -16.18 7.11
C SER A 4 14.83 -16.75 7.55
N HIS A 5 15.06 -18.04 7.32
CA HIS A 5 16.25 -18.75 7.78
C HIS A 5 17.37 -18.86 6.74
N ARG A 6 17.10 -18.62 5.47
CA ARG A 6 18.08 -18.93 4.41
C ARG A 6 18.66 -17.72 3.69
N ALA A 7 17.90 -16.61 3.56
CA ALA A 7 18.35 -15.51 2.72
C ALA A 7 19.15 -14.45 3.51
N PHE A 8 18.60 -13.98 4.62
CA PHE A 8 19.21 -12.88 5.40
C PHE A 8 18.83 -12.99 6.89
N PRO A 9 19.54 -13.78 7.68
CA PRO A 9 19.18 -14.08 9.07
C PRO A 9 19.12 -12.86 10.00
N TYR A 10 19.64 -11.71 9.56
CA TYR A 10 19.75 -10.50 10.39
C TYR A 10 18.99 -9.29 9.87
N SER A 11 18.24 -9.41 8.78
CA SER A 11 17.56 -8.27 8.16
C SER A 11 16.20 -8.65 7.55
N ILE A 12 15.12 -8.15 8.15
CA ILE A 12 13.76 -8.26 7.59
C ILE A 12 13.71 -7.66 6.19
N SER A 13 14.34 -6.49 5.99
CA SER A 13 14.40 -5.83 4.68
C SER A 13 15.08 -6.69 3.62
N GLY A 14 16.14 -7.41 3.98
CA GLY A 14 16.82 -8.32 3.07
C GLY A 14 15.95 -9.50 2.65
N THR A 15 15.20 -10.07 3.58
CA THR A 15 14.23 -11.14 3.29
C THR A 15 13.12 -10.68 2.35
N GLN A 16 12.60 -9.47 2.57
CA GLN A 16 11.56 -8.87 1.74
C GLN A 16 12.07 -8.63 0.29
N HIS A 17 13.29 -8.12 0.12
CA HIS A 17 13.90 -7.94 -1.20
C HIS A 17 14.07 -9.27 -1.93
N ALA A 18 14.50 -10.33 -1.23
CA ALA A 18 14.65 -11.66 -1.80
C ALA A 18 13.29 -12.24 -2.24
N ALA A 19 12.23 -12.05 -1.44
CA ALA A 19 10.89 -12.50 -1.78
C ALA A 19 10.34 -11.76 -3.02
N TYR A 20 10.56 -10.45 -3.13
CA TYR A 20 10.16 -9.68 -4.31
C TYR A 20 10.92 -10.11 -5.56
N GLN A 21 12.24 -10.34 -5.44
CA GLN A 21 13.05 -10.83 -6.56
C GLN A 21 12.61 -12.22 -7.01
N ASP A 22 12.31 -13.13 -6.08
CA ASP A 22 11.79 -14.46 -6.39
C ASP A 22 10.43 -14.40 -7.11
N CYS A 23 9.55 -13.51 -6.66
CA CYS A 23 8.26 -13.25 -7.31
C CYS A 23 8.45 -12.77 -8.76
N ILE A 24 9.38 -11.84 -9.01
CA ILE A 24 9.68 -11.35 -10.36
C ILE A 24 10.20 -12.48 -11.24
N VAL A 25 11.12 -13.30 -10.74
CA VAL A 25 11.70 -14.41 -11.50
C VAL A 25 10.63 -15.46 -11.85
N LYS A 26 9.75 -15.80 -10.90
CA LYS A 26 8.74 -16.85 -11.10
C LYS A 26 7.53 -16.40 -11.90
N PHE A 27 7.03 -15.19 -11.65
CA PHE A 27 5.74 -14.74 -12.13
C PHE A 27 5.80 -13.46 -12.99
N GLY A 28 7.00 -12.89 -13.17
CA GLY A 28 7.16 -11.63 -13.91
C GLY A 28 6.73 -11.72 -15.38
N HIS A 29 6.77 -12.92 -15.96
CA HIS A 29 6.34 -13.17 -17.35
C HIS A 29 4.81 -13.22 -17.51
N GLU A 30 4.06 -13.37 -16.43
CA GLU A 30 2.59 -13.46 -16.44
C GLU A 30 1.89 -12.12 -16.54
N SER A 31 2.62 -11.00 -16.28
CA SER A 31 2.02 -9.68 -16.25
C SER A 31 2.93 -8.60 -16.82
N MET A 32 2.32 -7.61 -17.47
CA MET A 32 3.04 -6.44 -17.97
C MET A 32 3.51 -5.52 -16.84
N TRP A 33 2.73 -5.43 -15.77
CA TRP A 33 2.98 -4.60 -14.61
C TRP A 33 2.75 -5.39 -13.32
N GLN A 34 3.63 -5.23 -12.34
CA GLN A 34 3.49 -5.77 -10.99
C GLN A 34 3.64 -4.66 -9.95
N ALA A 35 3.06 -4.86 -8.79
CA ALA A 35 3.24 -4.00 -7.62
C ALA A 35 3.57 -4.85 -6.41
N ALA A 36 4.52 -4.38 -5.61
CA ALA A 36 4.83 -4.95 -4.29
C ALA A 36 4.30 -3.97 -3.23
N ILE A 37 3.30 -4.40 -2.47
CA ILE A 37 2.64 -3.59 -1.43
C ILE A 37 2.57 -4.38 -0.14
N ASP A 38 2.62 -3.67 0.99
CA ASP A 38 2.47 -4.25 2.31
C ASP A 38 0.99 -4.37 2.68
N ILE A 39 0.66 -5.19 3.68
CA ILE A 39 -0.73 -5.46 4.10
C ILE A 39 -1.44 -4.24 4.73
N ASP A 40 -0.69 -3.23 5.12
CA ASP A 40 -1.18 -1.96 5.67
C ASP A 40 -1.14 -0.80 4.64
N GLU A 41 -0.99 -1.13 3.36
CA GLU A 41 -0.88 -0.19 2.24
C GLU A 41 -2.00 -0.41 1.23
N TYR A 42 -2.71 0.67 0.88
CA TYR A 42 -3.88 0.61 0.00
C TYR A 42 -3.72 1.64 -1.13
N PRO A 43 -3.61 1.21 -2.40
CA PRO A 43 -3.70 2.12 -3.53
C PRO A 43 -5.02 2.87 -3.52
N PHE A 44 -4.97 4.17 -3.78
CA PHE A 44 -6.15 5.03 -3.78
C PHE A 44 -6.07 6.06 -4.91
N SER A 45 -7.19 6.20 -5.65
CA SER A 45 -7.34 7.26 -6.64
C SER A 45 -8.41 8.25 -6.18
N PRO A 46 -8.08 9.53 -5.99
CA PRO A 46 -9.07 10.55 -5.68
C PRO A 46 -10.10 10.76 -6.80
N THR A 47 -9.76 10.43 -8.04
CA THR A 47 -10.57 10.70 -9.24
C THR A 47 -11.26 9.47 -9.83
N ASP A 48 -10.91 8.26 -9.37
CA ASP A 48 -11.49 7.01 -9.88
C ASP A 48 -11.51 5.94 -8.78
N GLN A 49 -12.70 5.63 -8.26
CA GLN A 49 -12.89 4.62 -7.22
C GLN A 49 -13.62 3.36 -7.75
N GLN A 50 -13.81 3.25 -9.06
CA GLN A 50 -14.44 2.08 -9.67
C GLN A 50 -13.51 0.86 -9.63
N PRO A 51 -14.04 -0.36 -9.60
CA PRO A 51 -13.22 -1.58 -9.67
C PRO A 51 -12.17 -1.50 -10.78
N LYS A 52 -10.96 -2.00 -10.52
CA LYS A 52 -9.81 -1.96 -11.45
C LYS A 52 -9.29 -0.55 -11.77
N PHE A 53 -9.55 0.45 -10.91
CA PHE A 53 -9.07 1.81 -11.10
C PHE A 53 -7.54 1.86 -11.26
N ALA A 54 -6.78 1.11 -10.47
CA ALA A 54 -5.33 1.09 -10.54
C ALA A 54 -4.84 0.64 -11.92
N GLN A 55 -5.44 -0.41 -12.51
CA GLN A 55 -5.10 -0.85 -13.86
C GLN A 55 -5.38 0.23 -14.91
N ARG A 56 -6.54 0.92 -14.81
CA ARG A 56 -6.85 2.03 -15.75
C ARG A 56 -5.85 3.17 -15.61
N LYS A 57 -5.50 3.57 -14.39
CA LYS A 57 -4.52 4.63 -14.15
C LYS A 57 -3.14 4.25 -14.68
N VAL A 58 -2.66 3.03 -14.42
CA VAL A 58 -1.39 2.52 -14.95
C VAL A 58 -1.41 2.50 -16.48
N ALA A 59 -2.48 1.99 -17.11
CA ALA A 59 -2.60 1.94 -18.56
C ALA A 59 -2.60 3.34 -19.19
N SER A 60 -3.36 4.28 -18.64
CA SER A 60 -3.42 5.66 -19.12
C SER A 60 -2.07 6.36 -18.98
N PHE A 61 -1.44 6.26 -17.80
CA PHE A 61 -0.19 6.95 -17.51
C PHE A 61 0.98 6.36 -18.29
N SER A 62 1.06 5.04 -18.43
CA SER A 62 2.10 4.38 -19.23
C SER A 62 2.01 4.71 -20.72
N LYS A 63 0.81 4.97 -21.24
CA LYS A 63 0.60 5.45 -22.61
C LYS A 63 1.12 6.88 -22.78
N ALA A 64 0.90 7.75 -21.80
CA ALA A 64 1.39 9.12 -21.80
C ALA A 64 2.91 9.22 -21.57
N MET A 65 3.50 8.24 -20.87
CA MET A 65 4.92 8.19 -20.49
C MET A 65 5.56 6.86 -20.91
N PRO A 66 5.76 6.61 -22.24
CA PRO A 66 6.21 5.29 -22.73
C PRO A 66 7.55 4.83 -22.19
N ILE A 67 8.43 5.78 -21.83
CA ILE A 67 9.76 5.51 -21.25
C ILE A 67 9.68 4.99 -19.80
N ALA A 68 8.53 5.14 -19.12
CA ALA A 68 8.38 4.71 -17.76
C ALA A 68 8.41 3.18 -17.64
N SER A 69 9.30 2.69 -16.82
CA SER A 69 9.44 1.28 -16.44
C SER A 69 9.02 1.01 -14.98
N GLU A 70 8.97 2.08 -14.20
CA GLU A 70 8.46 2.10 -12.85
C GLU A 70 7.60 3.35 -12.63
N LEU A 71 6.44 3.15 -12.03
CA LEU A 71 5.48 4.19 -11.67
C LEU A 71 5.35 4.17 -10.16
N SER A 72 5.88 5.18 -9.49
CA SER A 72 5.93 5.24 -8.03
C SER A 72 4.69 5.92 -7.47
N MET A 73 3.96 5.21 -6.62
CA MET A 73 2.90 5.79 -5.79
C MET A 73 3.49 6.44 -4.55
N GLN A 74 3.23 7.73 -4.38
CA GLN A 74 3.66 8.47 -3.19
C GLN A 74 2.75 8.13 -2.01
N ASN A 75 3.34 7.89 -0.84
CA ASN A 75 2.63 7.48 0.37
C ASN A 75 2.13 8.67 1.18
N PHE A 76 0.85 8.64 1.52
CA PHE A 76 0.28 9.41 2.62
C PHE A 76 0.19 8.50 3.85
N LEU A 77 0.83 8.89 4.94
CA LEU A 77 0.80 8.12 6.17
C LEU A 77 -0.47 8.43 6.96
N PHE A 78 -1.24 7.39 7.28
CA PHE A 78 -2.34 7.48 8.21
C PHE A 78 -1.81 7.23 9.63
N LEU A 79 -1.99 8.21 10.50
CA LEU A 79 -1.39 8.31 11.83
C LEU A 79 -2.43 8.77 12.83
N GLY A 80 -2.07 8.72 14.11
CA GLY A 80 -2.91 9.16 15.21
C GLY A 80 -3.55 7.99 15.94
N LYS A 81 -4.36 8.31 16.94
CA LYS A 81 -5.05 7.31 17.76
C LYS A 81 -6.09 6.56 16.93
N PRO A 82 -6.00 5.24 16.83
CA PRO A 82 -7.00 4.46 16.10
C PRO A 82 -8.34 4.47 16.85
N LEU A 83 -9.44 4.44 16.08
CA LEU A 83 -10.79 4.21 16.60
C LEU A 83 -10.90 2.79 17.20
N ASP A 84 -11.92 2.57 18.04
CA ASP A 84 -12.16 1.30 18.70
C ASP A 84 -12.34 0.16 17.68
N SER A 85 -11.63 -0.95 17.88
CA SER A 85 -11.66 -2.08 16.96
C SER A 85 -12.98 -2.87 16.98
N ASN A 86 -13.78 -2.77 18.03
CA ASN A 86 -15.09 -3.43 18.10
C ASN A 86 -16.11 -2.71 17.21
N GLU A 87 -16.02 -1.38 17.12
CA GLU A 87 -16.90 -0.56 16.28
C GLU A 87 -16.32 -0.42 14.85
N HIS A 88 -14.99 -0.43 14.72
CA HIS A 88 -14.23 -0.24 13.48
C HIS A 88 -13.31 -1.44 13.21
N PRO A 89 -13.84 -2.59 12.76
CA PRO A 89 -13.05 -3.83 12.64
C PRO A 89 -11.99 -3.79 11.53
N LEU A 90 -12.16 -2.96 10.52
CA LEU A 90 -11.21 -2.87 9.41
C LEU A 90 -10.11 -1.85 9.70
N LEU A 91 -8.87 -2.19 9.38
CA LEU A 91 -7.72 -1.30 9.53
C LEU A 91 -7.95 0.07 8.89
N ILE A 92 -8.48 0.08 7.67
CA ILE A 92 -8.76 1.29 6.88
C ILE A 92 -9.90 2.15 7.45
N ASP A 93 -10.64 1.65 8.43
CA ASP A 93 -11.74 2.34 9.11
C ASP A 93 -11.26 2.97 10.44
N ARG A 94 -10.14 2.47 10.99
CA ARG A 94 -9.67 2.86 12.32
C ARG A 94 -8.81 4.12 12.32
N LEU A 95 -8.12 4.41 11.25
CA LEU A 95 -7.25 5.56 11.12
C LEU A 95 -7.82 6.52 10.07
N TRP A 96 -8.20 7.70 10.50
CA TRP A 96 -8.92 8.69 9.70
C TRP A 96 -8.15 10.01 9.51
N ARG A 97 -6.90 10.08 9.99
CA ARG A 97 -6.03 11.25 9.82
C ARG A 97 -4.81 10.86 9.00
N ARG A 98 -4.49 11.64 7.98
CA ARG A 98 -3.30 11.44 7.17
C ARG A 98 -2.37 12.65 7.21
N THR A 99 -1.12 12.45 6.85
CA THR A 99 -0.15 13.54 6.66
C THR A 99 -0.66 14.57 5.64
N HIS A 100 -0.30 15.85 5.83
CA HIS A 100 -0.66 16.94 4.91
C HIS A 100 -0.13 16.68 3.49
N GLY A 101 1.11 16.21 3.39
CA GLY A 101 1.77 15.84 2.15
C GLY A 101 2.24 14.39 2.16
N PRO A 102 2.70 13.89 1.00
CA PRO A 102 3.25 12.55 0.91
C PRO A 102 4.58 12.45 1.67
N ALA A 103 4.83 11.29 2.27
CA ALA A 103 6.13 10.93 2.84
C ALA A 103 7.02 10.38 1.71
N ASN A 104 7.83 11.24 1.11
CA ASN A 104 8.54 10.97 -0.14
C ASN A 104 9.52 9.78 -0.09
N ALA A 105 10.05 9.44 1.08
CA ALA A 105 10.99 8.32 1.22
C ALA A 105 10.33 6.93 1.14
N LEU A 106 8.99 6.87 1.20
CA LEU A 106 8.24 5.62 1.36
C LEU A 106 7.31 5.35 0.16
N VAL A 107 7.77 5.62 -1.06
CA VAL A 107 7.00 5.31 -2.28
C VAL A 107 6.83 3.81 -2.47
N LYS A 108 5.77 3.41 -3.18
CA LYS A 108 5.57 2.03 -3.61
C LYS A 108 5.53 1.93 -5.14
N PRO A 109 6.42 1.09 -5.70
CA PRO A 109 6.55 0.98 -7.14
C PRO A 109 5.50 0.04 -7.75
N ILE A 110 4.96 0.45 -8.89
CA ILE A 110 4.33 -0.39 -9.89
C ILE A 110 5.32 -0.47 -11.05
N TYR A 111 5.80 -1.64 -11.41
CA TYR A 111 6.94 -1.79 -12.30
C TYR A 111 6.71 -2.82 -13.40
N LYS A 112 7.42 -2.70 -14.50
CA LYS A 112 7.51 -3.73 -15.53
C LYS A 112 8.53 -4.79 -15.08
N PRO A 113 8.15 -6.03 -14.79
CA PRO A 113 9.06 -7.04 -14.25
C PRO A 113 10.29 -7.28 -15.13
N SER A 114 10.10 -7.30 -16.45
CA SER A 114 11.18 -7.48 -17.42
C SER A 114 12.21 -6.33 -17.49
N HIS A 115 11.94 -5.23 -16.79
CA HIS A 115 12.82 -4.06 -16.73
C HIS A 115 13.51 -3.90 -15.37
N VAL A 116 13.22 -4.77 -14.42
CA VAL A 116 13.84 -4.77 -13.08
C VAL A 116 15.10 -5.61 -13.10
N ALA A 117 16.24 -4.99 -12.75
CA ALA A 117 17.50 -5.69 -12.55
C ALA A 117 17.62 -6.24 -11.12
N ARG A 118 17.13 -5.47 -10.13
CA ARG A 118 17.09 -5.87 -8.72
C ARG A 118 15.88 -5.26 -8.02
N ALA A 119 15.08 -6.13 -7.40
CA ALA A 119 13.92 -5.70 -6.65
C ALA A 119 14.27 -4.98 -5.34
N ALA A 120 13.47 -4.00 -4.96
CA ALA A 120 13.54 -3.32 -3.68
C ALA A 120 12.15 -2.91 -3.19
N VAL A 121 12.06 -2.50 -1.92
CA VAL A 121 10.76 -2.17 -1.27
C VAL A 121 10.18 -0.87 -1.81
N HIS A 122 11.02 0.13 -2.10
CA HIS A 122 10.59 1.47 -2.48
C HIS A 122 11.03 1.90 -3.88
N HIS A 123 12.21 1.51 -4.30
CA HIS A 123 12.77 1.85 -5.61
C HIS A 123 13.55 0.68 -6.18
N ASN A 124 13.09 0.13 -7.28
CA ASN A 124 13.80 -0.94 -7.96
C ASN A 124 15.04 -0.41 -8.71
N ALA A 125 16.10 -1.21 -8.78
CA ALA A 125 17.14 -0.97 -9.75
C ALA A 125 16.65 -1.44 -11.13
N LEU A 126 16.49 -0.50 -12.05
CA LEU A 126 15.98 -0.77 -13.40
C LEU A 126 17.13 -1.08 -14.36
N SER A 127 16.92 -2.06 -15.26
CA SER A 127 17.79 -2.36 -16.40
C SER A 127 17.43 -1.52 -17.64
N LYS A 128 16.19 -1.00 -17.71
CA LYS A 128 15.67 -0.18 -18.81
C LYS A 128 14.67 0.84 -18.28
N GLY A 129 14.53 1.96 -19.01
CA GLY A 129 13.54 3.00 -18.75
C GLY A 129 13.80 3.75 -17.44
N ASN A 130 12.82 4.49 -17.00
CA ASN A 130 12.92 5.39 -15.86
C ASN A 130 11.84 5.11 -14.83
N SER A 131 12.10 5.50 -13.56
CA SER A 131 11.09 5.63 -12.54
C SER A 131 10.43 7.01 -12.63
N VAL A 132 9.09 7.05 -12.56
CA VAL A 132 8.30 8.27 -12.64
C VAL A 132 7.25 8.25 -11.54
N ASN A 133 7.09 9.35 -10.80
CA ASN A 133 6.05 9.45 -9.79
C ASN A 133 4.67 9.69 -10.41
N PHE A 134 3.67 8.95 -9.94
CA PHE A 134 2.29 9.33 -10.18
C PHE A 134 1.97 10.67 -9.53
N PRO A 135 1.19 11.54 -10.18
CA PRO A 135 0.54 12.64 -9.51
C PRO A 135 -0.35 12.09 -8.37
N VAL A 136 -0.22 12.65 -7.18
CA VAL A 136 -1.00 12.20 -5.99
C VAL A 136 -2.51 12.40 -6.16
N THR A 137 -2.91 13.25 -7.09
CA THR A 137 -4.31 13.47 -7.51
C THR A 137 -4.84 12.36 -8.41
N GLU A 138 -3.98 11.55 -9.01
CA GLU A 138 -4.37 10.46 -9.90
C GLU A 138 -4.29 9.10 -9.21
N LEU A 139 -3.14 8.81 -8.60
CA LEU A 139 -2.93 7.57 -7.85
C LEU A 139 -1.90 7.79 -6.74
N ARG A 140 -2.26 7.40 -5.54
CA ARG A 140 -1.40 7.47 -4.35
C ARG A 140 -1.52 6.19 -3.53
N MET A 141 -0.63 6.02 -2.57
CA MET A 141 -0.70 4.99 -1.56
C MET A 141 -1.20 5.57 -0.25
N ASN A 142 -2.30 5.05 0.30
CA ASN A 142 -2.71 5.29 1.67
C ASN A 142 -2.05 4.22 2.55
N HIS A 143 -1.12 4.63 3.42
CA HIS A 143 -0.34 3.74 4.26
C HIS A 143 -0.77 3.91 5.73
N TYR A 144 -1.39 2.87 6.28
CA TYR A 144 -1.97 2.88 7.64
C TYR A 144 -0.89 2.58 8.69
N TRP A 145 0.13 3.44 8.73
CA TRP A 145 1.33 3.30 9.54
C TRP A 145 1.04 3.25 11.04
N GLY A 146 0.07 4.01 11.53
CA GLY A 146 -0.32 4.07 12.94
C GLY A 146 -0.94 2.77 13.48
N ALA A 147 -1.24 1.79 12.61
CA ALA A 147 -1.70 0.48 13.04
C ALA A 147 -0.58 -0.43 13.55
N ARG A 148 0.69 -0.07 13.30
CA ARG A 148 1.84 -0.81 13.82
C ARG A 148 1.98 -0.53 15.32
N LEU A 149 2.48 -1.53 16.09
CA LEU A 149 2.72 -1.44 17.54
C LEU A 149 3.86 -0.45 17.92
N GLN A 150 4.20 0.46 17.04
CA GLN A 150 5.18 1.51 17.29
C GLN A 150 4.46 2.80 17.69
N ASN A 151 5.13 3.70 18.44
CA ASN A 151 4.63 4.92 19.09
C ASN A 151 4.00 5.99 18.16
N TRP A 152 3.41 5.61 17.04
CA TRP A 152 2.78 6.49 16.06
C TRP A 152 1.26 6.51 16.18
N GLY A 153 0.70 5.78 17.17
CA GLY A 153 -0.73 5.57 17.34
C GLY A 153 -1.44 6.56 18.27
N ASP A 154 -0.75 7.57 18.80
CA ASP A 154 -1.34 8.53 19.74
C ASP A 154 -1.58 9.90 19.09
N ASP A 155 -2.64 10.58 19.54
CA ASP A 155 -2.97 11.95 19.15
C ASP A 155 -2.09 12.97 19.91
N THR A 156 -0.78 12.87 19.74
CA THR A 156 0.15 13.85 20.29
C THR A 156 0.06 15.19 19.52
N PRO A 157 0.41 16.34 20.16
CA PRO A 157 0.45 17.62 19.45
C PRO A 157 1.30 17.59 18.18
N GLU A 158 2.38 16.79 18.17
CA GLU A 158 3.24 16.61 17.01
C GLU A 158 2.51 15.87 15.87
N ILE A 159 1.81 14.78 16.17
CA ILE A 159 1.03 14.01 15.18
C ILE A 159 -0.12 14.86 14.65
N LEU A 160 -0.86 15.52 15.53
CA LEU A 160 -1.97 16.40 15.13
C LEU A 160 -1.50 17.56 14.24
N GLY A 161 -0.33 18.14 14.54
CA GLY A 161 0.26 19.22 13.74
C GLY A 161 0.73 18.76 12.34
N LYS A 162 1.06 17.48 12.16
CA LYS A 162 1.51 16.91 10.87
C LYS A 162 0.40 16.28 10.05
N THR A 163 -0.79 16.14 10.61
CA THR A 163 -1.90 15.40 9.99
C THR A 163 -3.17 16.23 9.87
N GLN A 164 -4.02 15.83 8.95
CA GLN A 164 -5.36 16.36 8.75
C GLN A 164 -6.39 15.25 8.67
N PRO A 165 -7.68 15.48 8.99
CA PRO A 165 -8.75 14.54 8.73
C PRO A 165 -8.80 14.15 7.25
N ASP A 166 -9.06 12.88 6.98
CA ASP A 166 -9.28 12.36 5.63
C ASP A 166 -10.38 11.29 5.66
N THR A 167 -11.52 11.62 5.10
CA THR A 167 -12.72 10.77 5.01
C THR A 167 -12.86 10.09 3.66
N SER A 168 -11.84 10.19 2.81
CA SER A 168 -11.89 9.67 1.43
C SER A 168 -12.13 8.17 1.32
N MET A 169 -11.84 7.41 2.38
CA MET A 169 -12.03 5.96 2.43
C MET A 169 -13.41 5.52 2.96
N GLU A 170 -14.25 6.42 3.50
CA GLU A 170 -15.53 6.05 4.14
C GLU A 170 -16.46 5.25 3.23
N THR A 171 -16.63 5.69 1.99
CA THR A 171 -17.46 4.97 1.01
C THR A 171 -16.89 3.59 0.69
N ILE A 172 -15.57 3.48 0.55
CA ILE A 172 -14.88 2.20 0.28
C ILE A 172 -15.04 1.26 1.47
N VAL A 173 -14.86 1.77 2.69
CA VAL A 173 -15.05 1.01 3.94
C VAL A 173 -16.47 0.48 4.03
N LYS A 174 -17.48 1.32 3.78
CA LYS A 174 -18.89 0.90 3.79
C LYS A 174 -19.14 -0.23 2.79
N ASN A 175 -18.74 -0.02 1.53
CA ASN A 175 -18.91 -1.02 0.48
C ASN A 175 -18.18 -2.34 0.80
N LEU A 176 -17.00 -2.25 1.41
CA LEU A 176 -16.24 -3.43 1.83
C LEU A 176 -16.92 -4.18 2.97
N LYS A 177 -17.43 -3.49 3.98
CA LYS A 177 -18.22 -4.10 5.08
C LYS A 177 -19.45 -4.81 4.51
N ASP A 178 -20.19 -4.15 3.62
CA ASP A 178 -21.35 -4.73 2.97
C ASP A 178 -20.98 -5.98 2.14
N CYS A 179 -19.90 -5.91 1.37
CA CYS A 179 -19.40 -7.04 0.60
C CYS A 179 -18.99 -8.22 1.49
N ILE A 180 -18.23 -7.98 2.57
CA ILE A 180 -17.79 -9.04 3.48
C ILE A 180 -19.00 -9.72 4.11
N THR A 181 -19.98 -8.95 4.56
CA THR A 181 -21.21 -9.48 5.18
C THR A 181 -22.00 -10.37 4.22
N HIS A 182 -22.08 -9.98 2.93
CA HIS A 182 -22.88 -10.73 1.95
C HIS A 182 -22.10 -11.84 1.24
N CYS A 183 -20.81 -11.62 0.96
CA CYS A 183 -19.99 -12.55 0.16
C CYS A 183 -19.29 -13.62 1.01
N LEU A 184 -19.08 -13.34 2.31
CA LEU A 184 -18.36 -14.20 3.24
C LEU A 184 -19.16 -14.39 4.55
N PRO A 185 -20.40 -14.92 4.49
CA PRO A 185 -21.27 -15.02 5.65
C PRO A 185 -20.69 -15.91 6.77
N SER A 186 -19.69 -16.74 6.47
CA SER A 186 -18.99 -17.59 7.45
C SER A 186 -17.79 -16.89 8.09
N VAL A 187 -17.37 -15.74 7.61
CA VAL A 187 -16.30 -14.94 8.21
C VAL A 187 -16.94 -14.09 9.30
N ASP A 188 -16.80 -14.55 10.52
CA ASP A 188 -17.14 -13.73 11.68
C ASP A 188 -16.18 -12.54 11.72
N LEU A 189 -16.64 -11.36 11.32
CA LEU A 189 -15.88 -10.10 11.37
C LEU A 189 -15.61 -9.63 12.80
N VAL A 190 -16.16 -10.35 13.77
CA VAL A 190 -15.80 -10.17 15.16
C VAL A 190 -14.35 -10.69 15.29
N TYR A 191 -13.40 -9.80 15.23
CA TYR A 191 -12.05 -10.05 15.71
C TYR A 191 -12.20 -10.66 17.09
N ARG A 192 -11.95 -11.96 17.19
CA ARG A 192 -11.99 -12.66 18.45
C ARG A 192 -11.08 -11.91 19.40
N LYS A 193 -11.54 -11.70 20.63
CA LYS A 193 -10.81 -11.12 21.77
C LYS A 193 -9.50 -11.86 22.13
N GLU A 194 -8.98 -12.70 21.25
CA GLU A 194 -7.83 -13.59 21.51
C GLU A 194 -6.47 -12.93 21.21
N TRP A 195 -6.46 -11.65 20.84
CA TRP A 195 -5.22 -10.89 20.61
C TRP A 195 -5.09 -9.64 21.49
N SER A 196 -5.84 -9.58 22.59
CA SER A 196 -5.69 -8.56 23.63
C SER A 196 -4.75 -9.02 24.74
#